data_fc7e0286d7ba5113b0ed8cf3abbdbc85
#
_entry.id   fc7e0286d7ba5113b0ed8cf3abbdbc85
#
_cell.length_a   1.000
_cell.length_b   1.000
_cell.length_c   1.000
_cell.angle_alpha   90.00
_cell.angle_beta   90.00
_cell.angle_gamma   90.00
#
_symmetry.space_group_name_H-M   'P 1'
#
loop_
_entity.id
_entity.type
_entity.pdbx_description
1 polymer ?
#
loop_
_entity_poly.entity_id
_entity_poly.type
_entity_poly.pdbx_seq_one_letter_code
_entity_poly.pdbx_strand_id
1 'polypeptide(L)'
;YYLKHRGIGLGFLPLGRRGWHLLWQVPLVILAAGVAAAIVGPLLGISPSDNTSAADGRGVMVVVSLACYLLLAPLAEEIVFRRLLMGYLDRSVPAFASVILSSLLFGVAHIAPPVIVYATFLGMGCALVTRFHNSLRAGFIVHLVNNVVVQLIAVSAL
;
A
#
# COMPACT_ATOMS: atom_id res chain seq x y z
N TYR A 1 16.01 -17.38 -4.64
CA TYR A 1 17.35 -17.91 -4.97
C TYR A 1 18.19 -16.85 -5.70
N TYR A 2 17.68 -16.25 -6.79
CA TYR A 2 18.36 -15.24 -7.59
C TYR A 2 18.77 -13.98 -6.79
N LEU A 3 17.87 -13.44 -5.99
CA LEU A 3 18.14 -12.25 -5.17
C LEU A 3 19.22 -12.52 -4.11
N LYS A 4 19.21 -13.70 -3.50
CA LYS A 4 20.19 -14.09 -2.49
C LYS A 4 21.60 -14.21 -3.10
N HIS A 5 21.73 -14.73 -4.31
CA HIS A 5 23.01 -14.84 -5.03
C HIS A 5 23.62 -13.47 -5.39
N ARG A 6 22.78 -12.44 -5.55
CA ARG A 6 23.22 -11.06 -5.80
C ARG A 6 23.40 -10.23 -4.53
N GLY A 7 23.25 -10.83 -3.35
CA GLY A 7 23.30 -10.11 -2.07
C GLY A 7 22.13 -9.15 -1.84
N ILE A 8 21.04 -9.27 -2.63
CA ILE A 8 19.87 -8.40 -2.56
C ILE A 8 18.89 -9.03 -1.56
N GLY A 9 18.87 -8.54 -0.33
CA GLY A 9 17.85 -8.90 0.64
C GLY A 9 16.46 -8.36 0.23
N LEU A 10 15.38 -9.04 0.67
CA LEU A 10 13.99 -8.59 0.43
C LEU A 10 13.63 -7.29 1.17
N GLY A 11 14.50 -6.79 2.04
CA GLY A 11 14.28 -5.51 2.73
C GLY A 11 13.39 -5.59 3.97
N PHE A 12 13.01 -6.78 4.43
CA PHE A 12 12.26 -6.99 5.69
C PHE A 12 13.17 -6.89 6.93
N LEU A 13 13.85 -5.77 7.08
CA LEU A 13 14.71 -5.52 8.22
C LEU A 13 13.91 -5.29 9.51
N PRO A 14 14.47 -5.60 10.70
CA PRO A 14 13.83 -5.26 11.96
C PRO A 14 13.57 -3.75 12.09
N LEU A 15 12.43 -3.38 12.66
CA LEU A 15 12.04 -1.96 12.82
C LEU A 15 12.86 -1.22 13.87
N GLY A 16 13.54 -1.94 14.77
CA GLY A 16 14.34 -1.39 15.84
C GLY A 16 13.55 -0.47 16.78
N ARG A 17 14.26 0.44 17.45
CA ARG A 17 13.63 1.40 18.39
C ARG A 17 12.64 2.37 17.71
N ARG A 18 12.75 2.60 16.43
CA ARG A 18 11.85 3.50 15.68
C ARG A 18 10.47 2.88 15.39
N GLY A 19 10.28 1.58 15.63
CA GLY A 19 9.02 0.88 15.35
C GLY A 19 7.80 1.48 16.04
N TRP A 20 7.95 2.15 17.20
CA TRP A 20 6.85 2.81 17.91
C TRP A 20 6.21 3.95 17.09
N HIS A 21 6.94 4.57 16.16
CA HIS A 21 6.39 5.61 15.28
C HIS A 21 5.24 5.09 14.42
N LEU A 22 5.17 3.79 14.13
CA LEU A 22 4.05 3.21 13.38
C LEU A 22 2.70 3.42 14.06
N LEU A 23 2.64 3.57 15.39
CA LEU A 23 1.39 3.82 16.11
C LEU A 23 0.66 5.08 15.63
N TRP A 24 1.41 6.11 15.23
CA TRP A 24 0.83 7.35 14.72
C TRP A 24 0.97 7.47 13.18
N GLN A 25 2.01 6.88 12.60
CA GLN A 25 2.23 6.93 11.14
C GLN A 25 1.15 6.18 10.37
N VAL A 26 0.72 5.01 10.85
CA VAL A 26 -0.32 4.20 10.21
C VAL A 26 -1.64 4.99 10.09
N PRO A 27 -2.26 5.46 11.16
CA PRO A 27 -3.51 6.24 11.04
C PRO A 27 -3.31 7.54 10.27
N LEU A 28 -2.17 8.22 10.42
CA LEU A 28 -1.88 9.45 9.68
C LEU A 28 -1.84 9.20 8.17
N VAL A 29 -1.16 8.14 7.71
CA VAL A 29 -1.07 7.82 6.28
C VAL A 29 -2.44 7.49 5.70
N ILE A 30 -3.23 6.65 6.40
CA ILE A 30 -4.57 6.25 5.94
C ILE A 30 -5.49 7.47 5.85
N LEU A 31 -5.51 8.31 6.88
CA LEU A 31 -6.31 9.54 6.90
C LEU A 31 -5.86 10.53 5.81
N ALA A 32 -4.54 10.75 5.68
CA ALA A 32 -4.00 11.65 4.66
C ALA A 32 -4.31 11.16 3.24
N ALA A 33 -4.23 9.86 2.98
CA ALA A 33 -4.60 9.28 1.69
C ALA A 33 -6.10 9.46 1.40
N GLY A 34 -6.96 9.24 2.40
CA GLY A 34 -8.40 9.48 2.28
C GLY A 34 -8.75 10.94 2.00
N VAL A 35 -8.18 11.85 2.75
CA VAL A 35 -8.39 13.31 2.55
C VAL A 35 -7.88 13.75 1.18
N ALA A 36 -6.68 13.32 0.80
CA ALA A 36 -6.12 13.66 -0.50
C ALA A 36 -6.97 13.12 -1.65
N ALA A 37 -7.47 11.89 -1.55
CA ALA A 37 -8.36 11.31 -2.55
C ALA A 37 -9.71 12.03 -2.61
N ALA A 38 -10.28 12.42 -1.46
CA ALA A 38 -11.53 13.18 -1.38
C ALA A 38 -11.42 14.58 -2.00
N ILE A 39 -10.23 15.17 -2.01
CA ILE A 39 -9.97 16.49 -2.65
C ILE A 39 -9.66 16.30 -4.14
N VAL A 40 -8.74 15.41 -4.47
CA VAL A 40 -8.20 15.28 -5.84
C VAL A 40 -9.18 14.55 -6.75
N GLY A 41 -9.92 13.54 -6.25
CA GLY A 41 -10.89 12.78 -7.05
C GLY A 41 -11.90 13.68 -7.76
N PRO A 42 -12.67 14.52 -7.04
CA PRO A 42 -13.62 15.46 -7.66
C PRO A 42 -12.97 16.45 -8.62
N LEU A 43 -11.74 16.94 -8.32
CA LEU A 43 -11.01 17.84 -9.23
C LEU A 43 -10.66 17.17 -10.56
N LEU A 44 -10.52 15.85 -10.58
CA LEU A 44 -10.30 15.04 -11.77
C LEU A 44 -11.61 14.54 -12.41
N GLY A 45 -12.77 14.94 -11.89
CA GLY A 45 -14.07 14.47 -12.36
C GLY A 45 -14.37 12.99 -11.98
N ILE A 46 -13.68 12.46 -10.98
CA ILE A 46 -13.85 11.10 -10.51
C ILE A 46 -14.80 11.10 -9.31
N SER A 47 -15.97 10.51 -9.49
CA SER A 47 -16.92 10.31 -8.39
C SER A 47 -16.54 9.12 -7.52
N PRO A 48 -16.81 9.16 -6.20
CA PRO A 48 -16.70 7.97 -5.36
C PRO A 48 -17.52 6.83 -5.96
N SER A 49 -16.92 5.64 -6.06
CA SER A 49 -17.68 4.45 -6.48
C SER A 49 -18.13 3.70 -5.24
N ASP A 50 -19.39 3.23 -5.25
CA ASP A 50 -19.93 2.35 -4.21
C ASP A 50 -19.40 0.90 -4.31
N ASN A 51 -18.35 0.69 -5.13
CA ASN A 51 -17.75 -0.62 -5.34
C ASN A 51 -16.85 -1.03 -4.18
N THR A 52 -17.44 -1.21 -3.01
CA THR A 52 -16.83 -1.98 -1.94
C THR A 52 -17.13 -3.45 -2.20
N SER A 53 -16.21 -4.15 -2.85
CA SER A 53 -16.32 -5.61 -2.98
C SER A 53 -16.04 -6.23 -1.62
N ALA A 54 -17.07 -6.52 -0.85
CA ALA A 54 -16.95 -7.48 0.23
C ALA A 54 -16.57 -8.84 -0.36
N ALA A 55 -15.77 -9.62 0.35
CA ALA A 55 -15.35 -10.94 -0.10
C ALA A 55 -16.59 -11.83 -0.28
N ASP A 56 -17.01 -12.01 -1.54
CA ASP A 56 -18.11 -12.91 -1.90
C ASP A 56 -17.65 -14.35 -1.72
N GLY A 57 -18.36 -15.09 -0.90
CA GLY A 57 -18.08 -16.51 -0.68
C GLY A 57 -18.64 -17.04 0.64
N ARG A 58 -18.67 -18.34 0.79
CA ARG A 58 -19.10 -19.03 2.03
C ARG A 58 -18.00 -19.97 2.51
N GLY A 59 -17.83 -20.07 3.83
CA GLY A 59 -16.91 -21.02 4.45
C GLY A 59 -15.44 -20.79 4.10
N VAL A 60 -14.74 -21.82 3.65
CA VAL A 60 -13.30 -21.81 3.37
C VAL A 60 -12.90 -20.78 2.32
N MET A 61 -13.76 -20.52 1.31
CA MET A 61 -13.46 -19.54 0.26
C MET A 61 -13.35 -18.12 0.79
N VAL A 62 -14.17 -17.73 1.78
CA VAL A 62 -14.04 -16.43 2.46
C VAL A 62 -12.71 -16.31 3.16
N VAL A 63 -12.30 -17.34 3.91
CA VAL A 63 -11.02 -17.34 4.63
C VAL A 63 -9.84 -17.21 3.66
N VAL A 64 -9.87 -17.96 2.56
CA VAL A 64 -8.81 -17.89 1.54
C VAL A 64 -8.78 -16.51 0.88
N SER A 65 -9.94 -15.97 0.50
CA SER A 65 -10.02 -14.63 -0.11
C SER A 65 -9.51 -13.53 0.82
N LEU A 66 -9.88 -13.58 2.10
CA LEU A 66 -9.39 -12.65 3.11
C LEU A 66 -7.88 -12.78 3.33
N ALA A 67 -7.36 -14.01 3.40
CA ALA A 67 -5.92 -14.24 3.54
C ALA A 67 -5.14 -13.69 2.32
N CYS A 68 -5.67 -13.90 1.12
CA CYS A 68 -5.09 -13.33 -0.10
C CYS A 68 -5.13 -11.80 -0.07
N TYR A 69 -6.27 -11.20 0.19
CA TYR A 69 -6.48 -9.75 0.17
C TYR A 69 -5.73 -9.03 1.29
N LEU A 70 -5.74 -9.56 2.51
CA LEU A 70 -5.14 -8.90 3.66
C LEU A 70 -3.63 -9.13 3.78
N LEU A 71 -3.11 -10.29 3.35
CA LEU A 71 -1.72 -10.66 3.57
C LEU A 71 -0.92 -10.80 2.28
N LEU A 72 -1.37 -11.67 1.35
CA LEU A 72 -0.55 -12.04 0.20
C LEU A 72 -0.45 -10.90 -0.81
N ALA A 73 -1.55 -10.23 -1.13
CA ALA A 73 -1.55 -9.12 -2.07
C ALA A 73 -0.71 -7.95 -1.55
N PRO A 74 -0.93 -7.38 -0.33
CA PRO A 74 -0.08 -6.33 0.20
C PRO A 74 1.39 -6.72 0.29
N LEU A 75 1.68 -7.97 0.65
CA LEU A 75 3.06 -8.45 0.71
C LEU A 75 3.75 -8.43 -0.66
N ALA A 76 3.07 -8.99 -1.67
CA ALA A 76 3.56 -9.02 -3.05
C ALA A 76 3.72 -7.60 -3.61
N GLU A 77 2.75 -6.73 -3.38
CA GLU A 77 2.74 -5.35 -3.86
C GLU A 77 3.87 -4.52 -3.21
N GLU A 78 4.10 -4.63 -1.92
CA GLU A 78 5.22 -3.94 -1.28
C GLU A 78 6.58 -4.44 -1.79
N ILE A 79 6.73 -5.74 -2.07
CA ILE A 79 7.94 -6.26 -2.70
C ILE A 79 8.10 -5.67 -4.11
N VAL A 80 7.06 -5.69 -4.93
CA VAL A 80 7.12 -5.22 -6.32
C VAL A 80 7.37 -3.71 -6.37
N PHE A 81 6.55 -2.92 -5.68
CA PHE A 81 6.56 -1.47 -5.83
C PHE A 81 7.63 -0.78 -4.97
N ARG A 82 7.89 -1.26 -3.74
CA ARG A 82 8.85 -0.59 -2.84
C ARG A 82 10.23 -1.20 -2.91
N ARG A 83 10.34 -2.52 -3.04
CA ARG A 83 11.67 -3.14 -3.11
C ARG A 83 12.26 -3.15 -4.52
N LEU A 84 11.48 -3.61 -5.50
CA LEU A 84 11.99 -3.77 -6.87
C LEU A 84 11.89 -2.47 -7.66
N LEU A 85 10.70 -1.94 -7.86
CA LEU A 85 10.47 -0.77 -8.71
C LEU A 85 11.09 0.50 -8.14
N MET A 86 10.73 0.89 -6.91
CA MET A 86 11.28 2.09 -6.27
C MET A 86 12.81 1.96 -6.11
N GLY A 87 13.30 0.78 -5.71
CA GLY A 87 14.75 0.53 -5.61
C GLY A 87 15.48 0.51 -6.96
N TYR A 88 14.79 0.23 -8.06
CA TYR A 88 15.32 0.40 -9.41
C TYR A 88 15.37 1.89 -9.80
N LEU A 89 14.28 2.61 -9.58
CA LEU A 89 14.16 4.04 -9.88
C LEU A 89 15.18 4.88 -9.10
N ASP A 90 15.50 4.51 -7.86
CA ASP A 90 16.50 5.20 -7.02
C ASP A 90 17.90 5.25 -7.66
N ARG A 91 18.17 4.42 -8.67
CA ARG A 91 19.43 4.42 -9.40
C ARG A 91 19.48 5.46 -10.53
N SER A 92 18.32 5.95 -10.95
CA SER A 92 18.20 6.77 -12.16
C SER A 92 17.56 8.12 -11.91
N VAL A 93 16.78 8.26 -10.81
CA VAL A 93 16.07 9.50 -10.48
C VAL A 93 16.24 9.85 -9.00
N PRO A 94 16.06 11.13 -8.61
CA PRO A 94 16.08 11.53 -7.21
C PRO A 94 15.05 10.78 -6.36
N ALA A 95 15.34 10.61 -5.06
CA ALA A 95 14.51 9.84 -4.14
C ALA A 95 13.02 10.26 -4.09
N PHE A 96 12.72 11.56 -4.20
CA PHE A 96 11.34 12.04 -4.24
C PHE A 96 10.62 11.60 -5.52
N ALA A 97 11.32 11.63 -6.67
CA ALA A 97 10.75 11.22 -7.94
C ALA A 97 10.48 9.70 -7.98
N SER A 98 11.37 8.89 -7.39
CA SER A 98 11.14 7.44 -7.29
C SER A 98 9.93 7.11 -6.40
N VAL A 99 9.70 7.86 -5.31
CA VAL A 99 8.49 7.74 -4.48
C VAL A 99 7.25 8.07 -5.30
N ILE A 100 7.24 9.21 -5.99
CA ILE A 100 6.08 9.64 -6.80
C ILE A 100 5.79 8.62 -7.91
N LEU A 101 6.79 8.28 -8.72
CA LEU A 101 6.62 7.37 -9.86
C LEU A 101 6.17 5.97 -9.44
N SER A 102 6.79 5.40 -8.40
CA SER A 102 6.40 4.08 -7.92
C SER A 102 4.98 4.09 -7.34
N SER A 103 4.55 5.19 -6.73
CA SER A 103 3.20 5.32 -6.15
C SER A 103 2.14 5.57 -7.21
N LEU A 104 2.44 6.32 -8.27
CA LEU A 104 1.55 6.48 -9.41
C LEU A 104 1.32 5.14 -10.13
N LEU A 105 2.39 4.38 -10.37
CA LEU A 105 2.28 3.05 -10.98
C LEU A 105 1.54 2.06 -10.07
N PHE A 106 1.72 2.16 -8.76
CA PHE A 106 0.95 1.40 -7.78
C PHE A 106 -0.54 1.74 -7.86
N GLY A 107 -0.90 3.02 -7.91
CA GLY A 107 -2.28 3.45 -8.08
C GLY A 107 -2.88 2.91 -9.37
N VAL A 108 -2.22 3.13 -10.51
CA VAL A 108 -2.71 2.69 -11.85
C VAL A 108 -2.92 1.17 -11.91
N ALA A 109 -2.14 0.39 -11.18
CA ALA A 109 -2.33 -1.07 -11.12
C ALA A 109 -3.69 -1.50 -10.52
N HIS A 110 -4.40 -0.59 -9.83
CA HIS A 110 -5.73 -0.88 -9.25
C HIS A 110 -6.91 -0.68 -10.22
N ILE A 111 -6.68 -0.17 -11.43
CA ILE A 111 -7.62 -0.06 -12.57
C ILE A 111 -8.81 0.88 -12.31
N ALA A 112 -9.56 0.74 -11.20
CA ALA A 112 -10.74 1.54 -10.90
C ALA A 112 -10.37 2.99 -10.56
N PRO A 113 -10.89 4.02 -11.28
CA PRO A 113 -10.45 5.41 -11.12
C PRO A 113 -10.46 5.95 -9.68
N PRO A 114 -11.51 5.75 -8.86
CA PRO A 114 -11.49 6.21 -7.46
C PRO A 114 -10.41 5.50 -6.63
N VAL A 115 -10.17 4.21 -6.89
CA VAL A 115 -9.15 3.42 -6.20
C VAL A 115 -7.75 3.84 -6.66
N ILE A 116 -7.56 4.20 -7.94
CA ILE A 116 -6.28 4.72 -8.46
C ILE A 116 -5.84 5.93 -7.67
N VAL A 117 -6.74 6.91 -7.47
CA VAL A 117 -6.42 8.13 -6.72
C VAL A 117 -6.03 7.80 -5.28
N TYR A 118 -6.88 7.04 -4.59
CA TYR A 118 -6.63 6.65 -3.21
C TYR A 118 -5.33 5.85 -3.05
N ALA A 119 -5.15 4.80 -3.86
CA ALA A 119 -3.99 3.93 -3.82
C ALA A 119 -2.69 4.68 -4.14
N THR A 120 -2.72 5.69 -5.03
CA THR A 120 -1.55 6.53 -5.27
C THR A 120 -1.08 7.23 -3.99
N PHE A 121 -1.99 7.87 -3.25
CA PHE A 121 -1.63 8.56 -2.00
C PHE A 121 -1.27 7.59 -0.88
N LEU A 122 -1.99 6.47 -0.73
CA LEU A 122 -1.60 5.40 0.18
C LEU A 122 -0.20 4.88 -0.15
N GLY A 123 0.07 4.70 -1.43
CA GLY A 123 1.36 4.28 -1.96
C GLY A 123 2.50 5.22 -1.59
N MET A 124 2.28 6.52 -1.69
CA MET A 124 3.26 7.52 -1.24
C MET A 124 3.54 7.38 0.26
N GLY A 125 2.50 7.23 1.07
CA GLY A 125 2.64 7.00 2.50
C GLY A 125 3.43 5.74 2.83
N CYS A 126 3.11 4.60 2.20
CA CYS A 126 3.85 3.34 2.36
C CYS A 126 5.32 3.50 1.97
N ALA A 127 5.61 4.19 0.84
CA ALA A 127 6.97 4.44 0.38
C ALA A 127 7.77 5.30 1.38
N LEU A 128 7.17 6.39 1.89
CA LEU A 128 7.79 7.28 2.87
C LEU A 128 8.07 6.58 4.19
N VAL A 129 7.10 5.81 4.71
CA VAL A 129 7.26 5.04 5.94
C VAL A 129 8.30 3.93 5.78
N THR A 130 8.33 3.26 4.63
CA THR A 130 9.38 2.27 4.30
C THR A 130 10.77 2.91 4.32
N ARG A 131 10.93 4.09 3.75
CA ARG A 131 12.21 4.84 3.77
C ARG A 131 12.58 5.29 5.18
N PHE A 132 11.65 5.85 5.93
CA PHE A 132 11.88 6.31 7.30
C PHE A 132 12.40 5.20 8.20
N HIS A 133 11.84 4.01 8.08
CA HIS A 133 12.24 2.83 8.87
C HIS A 133 13.36 2.02 8.23
N ASN A 134 13.71 2.31 6.98
CA ASN A 134 14.62 1.49 6.16
C ASN A 134 14.20 0.00 6.16
N SER A 135 12.89 -0.25 6.12
CA SER A 135 12.32 -1.59 6.24
C SER A 135 11.00 -1.72 5.50
N LEU A 136 10.89 -2.74 4.67
CA LEU A 136 9.63 -3.11 4.00
C LEU A 136 8.51 -3.48 4.99
N ARG A 137 8.87 -3.94 6.20
CA ARG A 137 7.88 -4.25 7.25
C ARG A 137 7.01 -3.05 7.57
N ALA A 138 7.58 -1.84 7.55
CA ALA A 138 6.86 -0.63 7.89
C ALA A 138 5.77 -0.29 6.85
N GLY A 139 6.12 -0.28 5.56
CA GLY A 139 5.14 -0.10 4.47
C GLY A 139 4.08 -1.20 4.47
N PHE A 140 4.51 -2.45 4.63
CA PHE A 140 3.61 -3.60 4.71
C PHE A 140 2.59 -3.49 5.86
N ILE A 141 3.01 -3.02 7.05
CA ILE A 141 2.09 -2.82 8.18
C ILE A 141 1.06 -1.73 7.85
N VAL A 142 1.48 -0.61 7.27
CA VAL A 142 0.54 0.44 6.82
C VAL A 142 -0.47 -0.12 5.84
N HIS A 143 -0.02 -0.85 4.84
CA HIS A 143 -0.85 -1.42 3.79
C HIS A 143 -1.82 -2.48 4.33
N LEU A 144 -1.32 -3.39 5.18
CA LEU A 144 -2.14 -4.40 5.86
C LEU A 144 -3.27 -3.77 6.68
N VAL A 145 -2.93 -2.79 7.54
CA VAL A 145 -3.94 -2.10 8.36
C VAL A 145 -4.94 -1.37 7.50
N ASN A 146 -4.50 -0.72 6.42
CA ASN A 146 -5.39 -0.11 5.45
C ASN A 146 -6.40 -1.12 4.89
N ASN A 147 -5.94 -2.27 4.41
CA ASN A 147 -6.83 -3.29 3.83
C ASN A 147 -7.80 -3.86 4.87
N VAL A 148 -7.37 -4.01 6.13
CA VAL A 148 -8.26 -4.36 7.24
C VAL A 148 -9.36 -3.30 7.43
N VAL A 149 -8.98 -2.02 7.49
CA VAL A 149 -9.94 -0.91 7.65
C VAL A 149 -10.94 -0.87 6.49
N VAL A 150 -10.47 -0.96 5.25
CA VAL A 150 -11.34 -0.98 4.06
C VAL A 150 -12.31 -2.17 4.10
N GLN A 151 -11.82 -3.36 4.46
CA GLN A 151 -12.68 -4.55 4.57
C GLN A 151 -13.72 -4.43 5.69
N LEU A 152 -13.35 -3.85 6.84
CA LEU A 152 -14.30 -3.61 7.94
C LEU A 152 -15.39 -2.61 7.53
N ILE A 153 -15.03 -1.54 6.82
CA ILE A 153 -16.00 -0.59 6.27
C ILE A 153 -16.93 -1.29 5.27
N ALA A 154 -16.41 -2.09 4.35
CA ALA A 154 -17.20 -2.82 3.37
C ALA A 154 -18.22 -3.76 4.03
N VAL A 155 -17.79 -4.51 5.07
CA VAL A 155 -18.68 -5.42 5.81
C VAL A 155 -19.73 -4.66 6.64
N SER A 156 -19.38 -3.49 7.18
CA SER A 156 -20.32 -2.68 7.97
C SER A 156 -21.41 -2.00 7.13
N ALA A 157 -21.24 -1.93 5.80
CA ALA A 157 -22.19 -1.35 4.85
C ALA A 157 -23.19 -2.40 4.27
N LEU A 158 -23.03 -3.68 4.63
CA LEU A 158 -23.96 -4.77 4.26
C LEU A 158 -25.12 -4.90 5.25
#